data_03ea68628146349d954c9f4edee39f66
#
_entry.id   03ea68628146349d954c9f4edee39f66
#
_cell.length_a   1.000
_cell.length_b   1.000
_cell.length_c   1.000
_cell.angle_alpha   90.00
_cell.angle_beta   90.00
_cell.angle_gamma   90.00
#
_symmetry.space_group_name_H-M   'P 1'
#
loop_
_entity.id
_entity.type
_entity.pdbx_description
1 polymer ?
#
loop_
_entity_poly.entity_id
_entity_poly.type
_entity_poly.pdbx_seq_one_letter_code
_entity_poly.pdbx_strand_id
1 'polypeptide(L)'
;MRLLPEAKSFMKDGKTVSLTQREFIIFNHLYQKLGQSASRQDLINQFDNEEEMTDRNIDVHVFSLRKKIKPVELVVETVWGTGYKLSVFVR
;
A
#
# COMPACT_ATOMS: atom_id res chain seq x y z
N MET A 1 5.71 13.00 5.03
CA MET A 1 4.75 12.44 4.07
C MET A 1 3.33 12.81 4.46
N ARG A 2 2.50 13.12 3.49
CA ARG A 2 1.12 13.56 3.72
C ARG A 2 0.16 12.76 2.86
N LEU A 3 -0.85 12.15 3.49
CA LEU A 3 -1.90 11.45 2.76
C LEU A 3 -2.97 12.44 2.30
N LEU A 4 -3.51 12.19 1.11
CA LEU A 4 -4.58 12.97 0.50
C LEU A 4 -5.72 12.01 0.14
N PRO A 5 -6.52 11.57 1.13
CA PRO A 5 -7.49 10.50 0.91
C PRO A 5 -8.55 10.81 -0.15
N GLU A 6 -9.02 12.05 -0.22
CA GLU A 6 -10.04 12.44 -1.20
C GLU A 6 -9.52 12.32 -2.62
N ALA A 7 -8.23 12.56 -2.81
CA ALA A 7 -7.59 12.44 -4.11
C ALA A 7 -6.93 11.09 -4.33
N LYS A 8 -7.06 10.16 -3.37
CA LYS A 8 -6.42 8.84 -3.41
C LYS A 8 -4.93 8.94 -3.74
N SER A 9 -4.27 9.89 -3.10
CA SER A 9 -2.89 10.27 -3.38
C SER A 9 -2.12 10.47 -2.09
N PHE A 10 -0.82 10.63 -2.22
CA PHE A 10 0.00 11.09 -1.10
C PHE A 10 1.15 11.95 -1.63
N MET A 11 1.69 12.77 -0.77
CA MET A 11 2.84 13.61 -1.09
C MET A 11 4.04 13.17 -0.25
N LYS A 12 5.19 13.12 -0.89
CA LYS A 12 6.46 12.82 -0.22
C LYS A 12 7.58 13.59 -0.92
N ASP A 13 8.34 14.35 -0.17
CA ASP A 13 9.49 15.10 -0.69
C ASP A 13 9.11 15.99 -1.88
N GLY A 14 7.96 16.66 -1.79
CA GLY A 14 7.48 17.56 -2.84
C GLY A 14 6.87 16.89 -4.05
N LYS A 15 6.78 15.57 -4.05
CA LYS A 15 6.19 14.81 -5.15
C LYS A 15 4.82 14.26 -4.73
N THR A 16 3.88 14.29 -5.67
CA THR A 16 2.54 13.72 -5.47
C THR A 16 2.45 12.41 -6.24
N VAL A 17 2.03 11.36 -5.55
CA VAL A 17 1.81 10.04 -6.16
C VAL A 17 0.33 9.73 -6.14
N SER A 18 -0.24 9.53 -7.34
CA SER A 18 -1.66 9.20 -7.49
C SER A 18 -1.82 7.69 -7.58
N LEU A 19 -2.80 7.17 -6.86
CA LEU A 19 -3.07 5.74 -6.77
C LEU A 19 -4.50 5.46 -7.20
N THR A 20 -4.77 4.20 -7.56
CA THR A 20 -6.15 3.76 -7.69
C THR A 20 -6.77 3.66 -6.30
N GLN A 21 -8.10 3.56 -6.22
CA GLN A 21 -8.77 3.41 -4.93
C GLN A 21 -8.27 2.18 -4.18
N ARG A 22 -8.14 1.05 -4.86
CA ARG A 22 -7.68 -0.20 -4.23
C ARG A 22 -6.24 -0.09 -3.76
N GLU A 23 -5.38 0.50 -4.57
CA GLU A 23 -3.99 0.74 -4.17
C GLU A 23 -3.92 1.67 -2.96
N PHE A 24 -4.76 2.71 -2.95
CA PHE A 24 -4.74 3.66 -1.83
C PHE A 24 -5.20 3.00 -0.54
N ILE A 25 -6.22 2.15 -0.58
CA ILE A 25 -6.69 1.43 0.60
C ILE A 25 -5.57 0.57 1.18
N ILE A 26 -4.86 -0.17 0.33
CA ILE A 26 -3.74 -1.01 0.75
C ILE A 26 -2.61 -0.14 1.29
N PHE A 27 -2.23 0.89 0.55
CA PHE A 27 -1.15 1.79 0.94
C PHE A 27 -1.44 2.46 2.29
N ASN A 28 -2.65 2.97 2.47
CA ASN A 28 -3.04 3.63 3.69
C ASN A 28 -2.92 2.71 4.91
N HIS A 29 -3.39 1.46 4.78
CA HIS A 29 -3.28 0.51 5.88
C HIS A 29 -1.82 0.21 6.23
N LEU A 30 -0.99 -0.01 5.21
CA LEU A 30 0.44 -0.26 5.42
C LEU A 30 1.15 0.96 6.00
N TYR A 31 0.74 2.15 5.57
CA TYR A 31 1.32 3.38 6.08
C TYR A 31 0.99 3.61 7.57
N GLN A 32 -0.24 3.31 7.98
CA GLN A 32 -0.63 3.43 9.38
C GLN A 32 0.19 2.48 10.27
N LYS A 33 0.71 1.41 9.69
CA LYS A 33 1.55 0.43 10.38
C LYS A 33 2.98 0.44 9.83
N LEU A 34 3.48 1.59 9.46
CA LEU A 34 4.80 1.71 8.82
C LEU A 34 5.86 0.91 9.58
N GLY A 35 6.58 0.05 8.85
CA GLY A 35 7.60 -0.81 9.43
C GLY A 35 7.08 -2.09 10.06
N GLN A 36 5.76 -2.29 10.10
CA GLN A 36 5.15 -3.50 10.65
C GLN A 36 4.48 -4.29 9.54
N SER A 37 4.48 -5.61 9.66
CA SER A 37 3.84 -6.45 8.66
C SER A 37 2.32 -6.49 8.85
N ALA A 38 1.61 -6.63 7.72
CA ALA A 38 0.18 -6.87 7.69
C ALA A 38 -0.07 -8.09 6.84
N SER A 39 -0.96 -8.97 7.29
CA SER A 39 -1.31 -10.16 6.53
C SER A 39 -2.17 -9.78 5.33
N ARG A 40 -2.27 -10.67 4.34
CA ARG A 40 -3.21 -10.47 3.23
C ARG A 40 -4.64 -10.33 3.74
N GLN A 41 -5.00 -11.10 4.76
CA GLN A 41 -6.34 -11.01 5.35
C GLN A 41 -6.57 -9.64 6.00
N ASP A 42 -5.57 -9.09 6.68
CA ASP A 42 -5.67 -7.73 7.24
C ASP A 42 -5.96 -6.72 6.14
N LEU A 43 -5.29 -6.85 5.00
CA LEU A 43 -5.48 -5.96 3.86
C LEU A 43 -6.86 -6.14 3.23
N ILE A 44 -7.30 -7.38 3.07
CA ILE A 44 -8.64 -7.69 2.55
C ILE A 44 -9.72 -7.05 3.45
N ASN A 45 -9.52 -7.11 4.76
CA ASN A 45 -10.48 -6.56 5.72
C ASN A 45 -10.64 -5.03 5.63
N GLN A 46 -9.73 -4.34 4.94
CA GLN A 46 -9.84 -2.89 4.74
C GLN A 46 -10.84 -2.52 3.64
N PHE A 47 -11.25 -3.47 2.84
CA PHE A 47 -12.23 -3.25 1.78
C PHE A 47 -13.63 -3.51 2.34
N ASP A 48 -14.62 -2.79 1.81
CA ASP A 48 -15.99 -3.00 2.25
C ASP A 48 -16.58 -4.28 1.62
N ASN A 49 -17.79 -4.66 2.09
CA ASN A 49 -18.40 -5.92 1.66
C ASN A 49 -18.81 -5.96 0.19
N GLU A 50 -18.82 -4.83 -0.48
CA GLU A 50 -19.17 -4.75 -1.90
C GLU A 50 -18.00 -5.10 -2.80
N GLU A 51 -16.80 -5.14 -2.26
CA GLU A 51 -15.61 -5.44 -3.03
C GLU A 51 -15.13 -6.85 -2.71
N GLU A 52 -15.17 -7.72 -3.72
CA GLU A 52 -14.65 -9.07 -3.56
C GLU A 52 -13.14 -9.06 -3.72
N MET A 53 -12.45 -9.11 -2.59
CA MET A 53 -11.00 -9.14 -2.58
C MET A 53 -10.51 -10.52 -2.15
N THR A 54 -9.53 -11.02 -2.89
CA THR A 54 -8.88 -12.30 -2.60
C THR A 54 -7.38 -12.04 -2.37
N ASP A 55 -6.69 -13.05 -1.86
CA ASP A 55 -5.23 -12.97 -1.69
C ASP A 55 -4.55 -12.61 -3.01
N ARG A 56 -5.01 -13.21 -4.11
CA ARG A 56 -4.45 -12.94 -5.43
C ARG A 56 -4.68 -11.49 -5.87
N ASN A 57 -5.87 -10.95 -5.59
CA ASN A 57 -6.17 -9.56 -5.93
C ASN A 57 -5.27 -8.60 -5.15
N ILE A 58 -5.04 -8.90 -3.87
CA ILE A 58 -4.11 -8.12 -3.06
C ILE A 58 -2.73 -8.11 -3.72
N ASP A 59 -2.23 -9.27 -4.11
CA ASP A 59 -0.90 -9.38 -4.73
C ASP A 59 -0.81 -8.57 -6.03
N VAL A 60 -1.87 -8.58 -6.84
CA VAL A 60 -1.92 -7.82 -8.09
C VAL A 60 -1.84 -6.32 -7.81
N HIS A 61 -2.61 -5.84 -6.83
CA HIS A 61 -2.59 -4.41 -6.50
C HIS A 61 -1.29 -3.98 -5.83
N VAL A 62 -0.67 -4.86 -5.04
CA VAL A 62 0.66 -4.60 -4.47
C VAL A 62 1.70 -4.48 -5.58
N PHE A 63 1.61 -5.32 -6.60
CA PHE A 63 2.52 -5.25 -7.74
C PHE A 63 2.45 -3.88 -8.43
N SER A 64 1.25 -3.39 -8.71
CA SER A 64 1.06 -2.07 -9.31
C SER A 64 1.51 -0.95 -8.38
N LEU A 65 1.18 -1.07 -7.09
CA LEU A 65 1.56 -0.08 -6.09
C LEU A 65 3.08 0.09 -6.01
N ARG A 66 3.82 -1.01 -6.03
CA ARG A 66 5.29 -0.98 -5.98
C ARG A 66 5.89 -0.09 -7.05
N LYS A 67 5.36 -0.17 -8.27
CA LYS A 67 5.86 0.63 -9.37
C LYS A 67 5.65 2.12 -9.16
N LYS A 68 4.52 2.48 -8.56
CA LYS A 68 4.14 3.88 -8.37
C LYS A 68 4.91 4.55 -7.25
N ILE A 69 5.26 3.80 -6.20
CA ILE A 69 5.93 4.38 -5.03
C ILE A 69 7.46 4.29 -5.10
N LYS A 70 8.00 3.51 -6.02
CA LYS A 70 9.45 3.37 -6.17
C LYS A 70 10.15 4.73 -6.40
N PRO A 71 9.64 5.64 -7.25
CA PRO A 71 10.30 6.92 -7.46
C PRO A 71 10.42 7.81 -6.22
N VAL A 72 9.59 7.58 -5.20
CA VAL A 72 9.65 8.35 -3.94
C VAL A 72 10.31 7.54 -2.83
N GLU A 73 11.04 6.50 -3.19
CA GLU A 73 11.89 5.71 -2.28
C GLU A 73 11.10 5.03 -1.16
N LEU A 74 9.91 4.54 -1.50
CA LEU A 74 9.13 3.69 -0.63
C LEU A 74 9.13 2.27 -1.18
N VAL A 75 9.11 1.29 -0.29
CA VAL A 75 9.17 -0.13 -0.65
C VAL A 75 8.07 -0.87 0.08
N VAL A 76 7.32 -1.69 -0.65
CA VAL A 76 6.45 -2.70 -0.04
C VAL A 76 7.22 -4.00 -0.06
N GLU A 77 7.68 -4.44 1.10
CA GLU A 77 8.43 -5.68 1.23
C GLU A 77 7.48 -6.85 1.43
N THR A 78 7.82 -7.99 0.82
CA THR A 78 7.14 -9.25 1.09
C THR A 78 7.72 -9.82 2.37
N VAL A 79 6.84 -10.12 3.33
CA VAL A 79 7.23 -10.79 4.57
C VAL A 79 6.75 -12.24 4.46
N TRP A 80 7.67 -13.14 4.13
CA TRP A 80 7.33 -14.53 3.86
C TRP A 80 6.58 -15.17 5.04
N GLY A 81 5.48 -15.83 4.73
CA GLY A 81 4.63 -16.46 5.74
C GLY A 81 3.69 -15.52 6.47
N THR A 82 3.78 -14.21 6.24
CA THR A 82 2.94 -13.22 6.91
C THR A 82 2.14 -12.37 5.92
N GLY A 83 2.82 -11.63 5.04
CA GLY A 83 2.17 -10.73 4.10
C GLY A 83 3.12 -9.65 3.61
N TYR A 84 2.79 -8.39 3.90
CA TYR A 84 3.54 -7.24 3.38
C TYR A 84 3.83 -6.22 4.48
N LYS A 85 4.85 -5.39 4.26
CA LYS A 85 5.08 -4.21 5.09
C LYS A 85 5.61 -3.06 4.23
N LEU A 86 5.28 -1.84 4.62
CA LEU A 86 5.79 -0.64 3.97
C LEU A 86 7.01 -0.15 4.72
N SER A 87 8.06 0.14 3.98
CA SER A 87 9.33 0.64 4.53
C SER A 87 9.82 1.81 3.70
N VAL A 88 10.62 2.67 4.32
CA VAL A 88 11.35 3.70 3.61
C VAL A 88 12.64 3.07 3.10
N PHE A 89 12.95 3.29 1.82
CA PHE A 89 14.19 2.79 1.26
C PHE A 89 15.36 3.61 1.84
N VAL A 90 16.28 2.93 2.48
CA VAL A 90 17.47 3.56 3.07
C VAL A 90 18.66 3.23 2.20
N ARG A 91 19.33 4.26 1.72
CA ARG A 91 20.52 4.11 0.88
C ARG A 91 21.77 3.90 1.73
#